data_429386438656cc26ff928c1f635c480f
#
_entry.id   429386438656cc26ff928c1f635c480f
#
_cell.length_a   1.000
_cell.length_b   1.000
_cell.length_c   1.000
_cell.angle_alpha   90.00
_cell.angle_beta   90.00
_cell.angle_gamma   90.00
#
_symmetry.space_group_name_H-M   'P 1'
#
loop_
_entity.id
_entity.type
_entity.pdbx_description
1 polymer ?
#
loop_
_entity_poly.entity_id
_entity_poly.type
_entity_poly.pdbx_seq_one_letter_code
_entity_poly.pdbx_strand_id
1 'polypeptide(L)'
;MKKDIMFVGVSICLLILLGIGLSYSMWNMRVSQDTNNVISTTDCFDITLANQSNAIKLDNAYPITDTKGKTLTPFTFSIKNVCDTAVAYTVSLESLEGTTLASDYLKVMVNNDEPLLLNGLSTTDVVNTTSIESRVLDTGTLFKNNTKEYSIRLWINYNTTLDDLNNETKVLKSKIIIKGVPSNEKGPVVNNYIANLATKDTVNLATDDADNNVRYIGKDPSNYVYFNCSDYTNPTADTCELWRIIGVFNNVTKGNGLKENLVKIIRNYSLGNYSWDYKKNGVGSSTTNYGSNDWSDSQLMMMLNP
;
A
#
# COMPACT_ATOMS: atom_id res chain seq x y z
N MET A 1 -42.73 -18.86 -53.91
CA MET A 1 -42.89 -18.94 -52.43
C MET A 1 -41.63 -19.42 -51.72
N LYS A 2 -41.05 -20.61 -51.92
CA LYS A 2 -39.83 -21.03 -51.21
C LYS A 2 -38.58 -20.19 -51.50
N LYS A 3 -38.38 -19.71 -52.74
CA LYS A 3 -37.25 -18.85 -53.11
C LYS A 3 -37.34 -17.48 -52.49
N ASP A 4 -38.52 -16.93 -52.40
CA ASP A 4 -38.74 -15.56 -51.87
C ASP A 4 -38.53 -15.51 -50.36
N ILE A 5 -38.95 -16.58 -49.65
CA ILE A 5 -38.69 -16.72 -48.20
C ILE A 5 -37.18 -16.85 -47.91
N MET A 6 -36.43 -17.57 -48.77
CA MET A 6 -35.00 -17.73 -48.63
C MET A 6 -34.24 -16.40 -48.86
N PHE A 7 -34.68 -15.60 -49.87
CA PHE A 7 -34.11 -14.26 -50.13
C PHE A 7 -34.38 -13.29 -48.99
N VAL A 8 -35.57 -13.28 -48.42
CA VAL A 8 -35.91 -12.44 -47.25
C VAL A 8 -35.10 -12.85 -46.02
N GLY A 9 -34.96 -14.14 -45.76
CA GLY A 9 -34.14 -14.67 -44.65
C GLY A 9 -32.66 -14.29 -44.77
N VAL A 10 -32.07 -14.44 -45.96
CA VAL A 10 -30.68 -14.02 -46.22
C VAL A 10 -30.48 -12.52 -46.06
N SER A 11 -31.45 -11.69 -46.54
CA SER A 11 -31.39 -10.23 -46.41
C SER A 11 -31.47 -9.79 -44.96
N ILE A 12 -32.31 -10.41 -44.14
CA ILE A 12 -32.42 -10.14 -42.69
C ILE A 12 -31.13 -10.54 -41.97
N CYS A 13 -30.54 -11.69 -42.25
CA CYS A 13 -29.25 -12.09 -41.69
C CYS A 13 -28.11 -11.14 -42.08
N LEU A 14 -28.10 -10.66 -43.33
CA LEU A 14 -27.08 -9.69 -43.78
C LEU A 14 -27.26 -8.34 -43.09
N LEU A 15 -28.48 -7.87 -42.88
CA LEU A 15 -28.76 -6.64 -42.12
C LEU A 15 -28.37 -6.77 -40.65
N ILE A 16 -28.61 -7.92 -40.04
CA ILE A 16 -28.17 -8.20 -38.64
C ILE A 16 -26.64 -8.20 -38.56
N LEU A 17 -25.99 -8.90 -39.51
CA LEU A 17 -24.51 -8.93 -39.55
C LEU A 17 -23.89 -7.55 -39.82
N LEU A 18 -24.49 -6.76 -40.68
CA LEU A 18 -24.07 -5.38 -40.91
C LEU A 18 -24.32 -4.50 -39.67
N GLY A 19 -25.45 -4.68 -38.98
CA GLY A 19 -25.76 -3.95 -37.73
C GLY A 19 -24.77 -4.30 -36.61
N ILE A 20 -24.45 -5.57 -36.44
CA ILE A 20 -23.43 -6.03 -35.46
C ILE A 20 -22.04 -5.54 -35.86
N GLY A 21 -21.67 -5.62 -37.15
CA GLY A 21 -20.39 -5.13 -37.67
C GLY A 21 -20.20 -3.62 -37.50
N LEU A 22 -21.26 -2.83 -37.76
CA LEU A 22 -21.24 -1.36 -37.58
C LEU A 22 -21.17 -1.00 -36.09
N SER A 23 -21.90 -1.71 -35.21
CA SER A 23 -21.83 -1.51 -33.77
C SER A 23 -20.39 -1.78 -33.24
N TYR A 24 -19.74 -2.83 -33.74
CA TYR A 24 -18.39 -3.19 -33.32
C TYR A 24 -17.33 -2.19 -33.85
N SER A 25 -17.52 -1.63 -35.03
CA SER A 25 -16.57 -0.66 -35.61
C SER A 25 -16.67 0.74 -35.00
N MET A 26 -17.79 1.09 -34.38
CA MET A 26 -17.99 2.38 -33.74
C MET A 26 -17.35 2.52 -32.35
N TRP A 27 -16.96 1.43 -31.71
CA TRP A 27 -16.25 1.40 -30.42
C TRP A 27 -14.72 1.39 -30.58
N ASN A 28 -14.17 1.97 -31.65
CA ASN A 28 -12.72 2.07 -31.81
C ASN A 28 -12.16 3.15 -30.88
N MET A 29 -11.78 2.74 -29.68
CA MET A 29 -11.02 3.60 -28.77
C MET A 29 -9.54 3.36 -28.90
N ARG A 30 -8.79 4.44 -29.03
CA ARG A 30 -7.33 4.40 -29.01
C ARG A 30 -6.84 5.00 -27.70
N VAL A 31 -6.15 4.20 -26.90
CA VAL A 31 -5.32 4.72 -25.82
C VAL A 31 -3.91 4.80 -26.34
N SER A 32 -3.37 6.01 -26.45
CA SER A 32 -1.96 6.22 -26.75
C SER A 32 -1.26 6.76 -25.51
N GLN A 33 -0.19 6.13 -25.12
CA GLN A 33 0.69 6.62 -24.08
C GLN A 33 2.09 6.75 -24.64
N ASP A 34 2.78 7.82 -24.25
CA ASP A 34 4.20 7.97 -24.51
C ASP A 34 5.01 7.00 -23.65
N THR A 35 6.28 6.82 -24.04
CA THR A 35 7.23 5.91 -23.40
C THR A 35 7.43 6.14 -21.90
N ASN A 36 7.11 7.33 -21.37
CA ASN A 36 7.18 7.67 -19.95
C ASN A 36 5.76 7.83 -19.38
N ASN A 37 5.18 6.72 -18.94
CA ASN A 37 3.79 6.67 -18.44
C ASN A 37 3.65 7.17 -16.99
N VAL A 38 4.76 7.24 -16.25
CA VAL A 38 4.81 7.71 -14.87
C VAL A 38 5.88 8.79 -14.76
N ILE A 39 5.52 9.93 -14.19
CA ILE A 39 6.44 11.06 -13.98
C ILE A 39 6.38 11.47 -12.52
N SER A 40 7.56 11.64 -11.89
CA SER A 40 7.69 12.26 -10.57
C SER A 40 8.05 13.73 -10.70
N THR A 41 7.53 14.55 -9.81
CA THR A 41 7.90 15.97 -9.67
C THR A 41 8.97 16.21 -8.62
N THR A 42 9.53 15.15 -8.04
CA THR A 42 10.60 15.20 -7.04
C THR A 42 11.61 14.10 -7.26
N ASP A 43 12.88 14.37 -6.97
CA ASP A 43 13.96 13.39 -7.00
C ASP A 43 13.93 12.43 -5.79
N CYS A 44 13.02 12.67 -4.85
CA CYS A 44 12.86 11.82 -3.67
C CYS A 44 12.19 10.48 -3.97
N PHE A 45 11.62 10.28 -5.15
CA PHE A 45 10.97 9.02 -5.49
C PHE A 45 11.75 8.24 -6.55
N ASP A 46 12.18 7.04 -6.16
CA ASP A 46 12.60 6.00 -7.11
C ASP A 46 11.35 5.26 -7.59
N ILE A 47 11.12 5.29 -8.89
CA ILE A 47 9.95 4.71 -9.54
C ILE A 47 10.35 3.45 -10.29
N THR A 48 9.77 2.32 -9.91
CA THR A 48 9.95 1.05 -10.60
C THR A 48 8.67 0.68 -11.34
N LEU A 49 8.78 0.49 -12.65
CA LEU A 49 7.71 -0.03 -13.51
C LEU A 49 7.87 -1.54 -13.61
N ALA A 50 6.84 -2.30 -13.27
CA ALA A 50 6.88 -3.76 -13.30
C ALA A 50 7.05 -4.32 -14.72
N ASN A 51 6.57 -3.59 -15.75
CA ASN A 51 6.80 -3.92 -17.16
C ASN A 51 6.96 -2.63 -17.96
N GLN A 52 8.09 -2.44 -18.59
CA GLN A 52 8.43 -1.25 -19.41
C GLN A 52 7.49 -1.01 -20.62
N SER A 53 6.67 -2.01 -20.99
CA SER A 53 5.75 -1.95 -22.13
C SER A 53 4.30 -1.78 -21.79
N ASN A 54 3.92 -1.77 -20.50
CA ASN A 54 2.52 -1.66 -20.12
C ASN A 54 2.10 -0.19 -20.00
N ALA A 55 1.62 0.33 -21.13
CA ALA A 55 0.72 1.48 -21.09
C ALA A 55 -0.55 1.10 -20.34
N ILE A 56 -1.21 2.06 -19.68
CA ILE A 56 -2.59 1.86 -19.18
C ILE A 56 -3.43 1.61 -20.43
N LYS A 57 -3.74 0.34 -20.70
CA LYS A 57 -4.54 -0.04 -21.86
C LYS A 57 -6.00 -0.10 -21.45
N LEU A 58 -6.85 0.53 -22.24
CA LEU A 58 -8.25 0.14 -22.30
C LEU A 58 -8.32 -1.15 -23.12
N ASP A 59 -8.17 -2.30 -22.48
CA ASP A 59 -8.09 -3.61 -23.17
C ASP A 59 -9.37 -3.98 -23.91
N ASN A 60 -10.46 -3.25 -23.73
CA ASN A 60 -11.69 -3.38 -24.50
C ASN A 60 -12.25 -1.99 -24.77
N ALA A 61 -12.34 -1.63 -26.03
CA ALA A 61 -12.88 -0.35 -26.49
C ALA A 61 -14.43 -0.28 -26.39
N TYR A 62 -15.06 -1.03 -25.49
CA TYR A 62 -16.49 -1.06 -25.25
C TYR A 62 -16.80 -1.09 -23.74
N PRO A 63 -18.01 -0.64 -23.33
CA PRO A 63 -18.42 -0.65 -21.94
C PRO A 63 -18.43 -2.05 -21.34
N ILE A 64 -17.86 -2.22 -20.15
CA ILE A 64 -17.85 -3.47 -19.43
C ILE A 64 -18.33 -3.29 -18.00
N THR A 65 -18.84 -4.36 -17.40
CA THR A 65 -19.26 -4.38 -16.01
C THR A 65 -18.05 -4.29 -15.06
N ASP A 66 -18.26 -3.84 -13.84
CA ASP A 66 -17.21 -3.79 -12.81
C ASP A 66 -16.63 -5.18 -12.52
N THR A 67 -17.47 -6.23 -12.55
CA THR A 67 -17.01 -7.63 -12.41
C THR A 67 -15.95 -7.96 -13.45
N LYS A 68 -16.17 -7.56 -14.71
CA LYS A 68 -15.19 -7.76 -15.78
C LYS A 68 -13.99 -6.83 -15.65
N GLY A 69 -14.22 -5.56 -15.30
CA GLY A 69 -13.17 -4.55 -15.07
C GLY A 69 -12.16 -4.98 -14.01
N LYS A 70 -12.65 -5.56 -12.90
CA LYS A 70 -11.80 -6.11 -11.81
C LYS A 70 -10.86 -7.25 -12.29
N THR A 71 -11.17 -7.92 -13.41
CA THR A 71 -10.34 -9.00 -13.96
C THR A 71 -9.33 -8.55 -15.03
N LEU A 72 -9.33 -7.28 -15.40
CA LEU A 72 -8.36 -6.74 -16.36
C LEU A 72 -6.93 -6.83 -15.82
N THR A 73 -5.97 -6.99 -16.72
CA THR A 73 -4.54 -6.89 -16.36
C THR A 73 -4.22 -5.48 -15.86
N PRO A 74 -3.72 -5.31 -14.64
CA PRO A 74 -3.44 -3.99 -14.11
C PRO A 74 -2.18 -3.38 -14.74
N PHE A 75 -2.16 -2.06 -14.81
CA PHE A 75 -0.92 -1.30 -14.90
C PHE A 75 -0.29 -1.23 -13.52
N THR A 76 0.97 -1.67 -13.37
CA THR A 76 1.63 -1.78 -12.06
C THR A 76 2.92 -0.99 -12.02
N PHE A 77 3.12 -0.29 -10.91
CA PHE A 77 4.36 0.42 -10.59
C PHE A 77 4.53 0.51 -9.07
N SER A 78 5.73 0.85 -8.63
CA SER A 78 6.00 1.19 -7.23
C SER A 78 6.74 2.51 -7.12
N ILE A 79 6.55 3.18 -6.00
CA ILE A 79 7.28 4.37 -5.60
C ILE A 79 8.01 4.08 -4.29
N LYS A 80 9.30 4.43 -4.22
CA LYS A 80 10.11 4.32 -3.00
C LYS A 80 10.65 5.69 -2.65
N ASN A 81 10.51 6.10 -1.40
CA ASN A 81 11.15 7.32 -0.92
C ASN A 81 12.65 7.07 -0.65
N VAL A 82 13.51 7.73 -1.39
CA VAL A 82 14.98 7.65 -1.26
C VAL A 82 15.58 8.85 -0.53
N CYS A 83 14.77 9.86 -0.16
CA CYS A 83 15.20 11.00 0.65
C CYS A 83 15.22 10.66 2.15
N ASP A 84 16.02 11.43 2.90
CA ASP A 84 16.14 11.28 4.35
C ASP A 84 14.92 11.78 5.14
N THR A 85 14.09 12.60 4.51
CA THR A 85 12.87 13.15 5.09
C THR A 85 11.64 12.39 4.62
N ALA A 86 10.56 12.44 5.40
CA ALA A 86 9.26 12.01 4.93
C ALA A 86 8.81 12.87 3.74
N VAL A 87 8.13 12.26 2.77
CA VAL A 87 7.59 12.93 1.59
C VAL A 87 6.10 12.66 1.51
N ALA A 88 5.29 13.72 1.62
CA ALA A 88 3.88 13.65 1.30
C ALA A 88 3.72 13.57 -0.21
N TYR A 89 2.88 12.65 -0.69
CA TYR A 89 2.72 12.42 -2.12
C TYR A 89 1.25 12.45 -2.56
N THR A 90 1.08 12.77 -3.82
CA THR A 90 -0.18 12.62 -4.55
C THR A 90 0.09 11.87 -5.84
N VAL A 91 -0.62 10.77 -6.05
CA VAL A 91 -0.65 10.03 -7.33
C VAL A 91 -1.91 10.45 -8.06
N SER A 92 -1.78 10.91 -9.29
CA SER A 92 -2.92 11.34 -10.11
C SER A 92 -2.84 10.77 -11.53
N LEU A 93 -4.01 10.64 -12.16
CA LEU A 93 -4.15 10.37 -13.59
C LEU A 93 -4.37 11.71 -14.28
N GLU A 94 -3.44 12.09 -15.14
CA GLU A 94 -3.50 13.35 -15.90
C GLU A 94 -3.91 13.06 -17.33
N SER A 95 -5.03 13.66 -17.76
CA SER A 95 -5.52 13.59 -19.13
C SER A 95 -4.84 14.64 -19.98
N LEU A 96 -4.20 14.19 -21.07
CA LEU A 96 -3.39 15.01 -21.96
C LEU A 96 -4.21 15.64 -23.07
N GLU A 97 -3.67 16.68 -23.70
CA GLU A 97 -4.22 17.29 -24.90
C GLU A 97 -4.51 16.27 -26.00
N GLY A 98 -5.66 16.41 -26.66
CA GLY A 98 -6.17 15.46 -27.64
C GLY A 98 -6.92 14.27 -27.04
N THR A 99 -7.13 14.23 -25.73
CA THR A 99 -8.11 13.36 -25.10
C THR A 99 -9.51 13.85 -25.43
N THR A 100 -10.36 12.98 -25.98
CA THR A 100 -11.76 13.25 -26.31
C THR A 100 -12.73 12.37 -25.52
N LEU A 101 -12.23 11.36 -24.80
CA LEU A 101 -13.01 10.55 -23.87
C LEU A 101 -13.05 11.22 -22.51
N ALA A 102 -14.23 11.69 -22.11
CA ALA A 102 -14.40 12.37 -20.83
C ALA A 102 -14.27 11.40 -19.63
N SER A 103 -13.84 11.93 -18.50
CA SER A 103 -13.72 11.20 -17.24
C SER A 103 -15.06 10.65 -16.71
N ASP A 104 -16.19 11.20 -17.14
CA ASP A 104 -17.54 10.74 -16.83
C ASP A 104 -17.83 9.30 -17.28
N TYR A 105 -17.17 8.88 -18.34
CA TYR A 105 -17.37 7.55 -18.94
C TYR A 105 -16.34 6.52 -18.51
N LEU A 106 -15.36 6.92 -17.69
CA LEU A 106 -14.27 6.06 -17.24
C LEU A 106 -14.48 5.62 -15.80
N LYS A 107 -14.24 4.34 -15.56
CA LYS A 107 -14.04 3.77 -14.23
C LYS A 107 -12.58 3.45 -14.00
N VAL A 108 -12.14 3.69 -12.78
CA VAL A 108 -10.80 3.39 -12.32
C VAL A 108 -10.88 2.55 -11.04
N MET A 109 -9.98 1.60 -10.93
CA MET A 109 -9.74 0.81 -9.73
C MET A 109 -8.26 0.91 -9.37
N VAL A 110 -7.98 1.39 -8.18
CA VAL A 110 -6.61 1.47 -7.62
C VAL A 110 -6.45 0.35 -6.62
N ASN A 111 -5.42 -0.46 -6.82
CA ASN A 111 -5.16 -1.65 -6.01
C ASN A 111 -6.37 -2.58 -5.96
N ASN A 112 -6.88 -2.88 -4.77
CA ASN A 112 -8.05 -3.73 -4.56
C ASN A 112 -9.27 -2.93 -4.05
N ASP A 113 -9.25 -1.60 -4.21
CA ASP A 113 -10.35 -0.74 -3.79
C ASP A 113 -11.57 -0.92 -4.71
N GLU A 114 -12.74 -0.47 -4.26
CA GLU A 114 -13.92 -0.49 -5.11
C GLU A 114 -13.79 0.47 -6.29
N PRO A 115 -14.22 0.06 -7.49
CA PRO A 115 -14.14 0.89 -8.68
C PRO A 115 -14.96 2.17 -8.56
N LEU A 116 -14.37 3.30 -8.90
CA LEU A 116 -15.02 4.60 -8.91
C LEU A 116 -15.07 5.19 -10.32
N LEU A 117 -16.05 6.05 -10.58
CA LEU A 117 -16.02 6.90 -11.78
C LEU A 117 -14.84 7.89 -11.65
N LEU A 118 -14.10 8.05 -12.73
CA LEU A 118 -12.90 8.90 -12.72
C LEU A 118 -13.27 10.37 -12.43
N ASN A 119 -14.40 10.86 -12.94
CA ASN A 119 -14.91 12.20 -12.64
C ASN A 119 -15.34 12.38 -11.18
N GLY A 120 -15.65 11.31 -10.45
CA GLY A 120 -15.98 11.33 -9.02
C GLY A 120 -14.78 11.54 -8.12
N LEU A 121 -13.56 11.42 -8.65
CA LEU A 121 -12.33 11.66 -7.89
C LEU A 121 -12.02 13.16 -7.81
N SER A 122 -11.34 13.56 -6.72
CA SER A 122 -10.89 14.94 -6.53
C SER A 122 -9.95 15.38 -7.66
N THR A 123 -10.02 16.63 -8.04
CA THR A 123 -9.08 17.24 -9.00
C THR A 123 -7.85 17.78 -8.31
N THR A 124 -6.74 17.87 -9.04
CA THR A 124 -5.52 18.57 -8.63
C THR A 124 -4.95 19.33 -9.81
N ASP A 125 -4.03 20.25 -9.54
CA ASP A 125 -3.38 21.03 -10.59
C ASP A 125 -2.63 20.11 -11.55
N VAL A 126 -2.75 20.37 -12.84
CA VAL A 126 -1.99 19.69 -13.88
C VAL A 126 -0.51 20.07 -13.79
N VAL A 127 0.36 19.12 -14.08
CA VAL A 127 1.82 19.33 -14.12
C VAL A 127 2.27 19.67 -15.53
N ASN A 128 1.72 19.00 -16.51
CA ASN A 128 2.03 19.27 -17.89
C ASN A 128 1.12 20.39 -18.43
N THR A 129 1.71 21.43 -19.02
CA THR A 129 0.99 22.60 -19.57
C THR A 129 0.00 22.26 -20.70
N THR A 130 0.14 21.09 -21.31
CA THR A 130 -0.77 20.59 -22.35
C THR A 130 -1.85 19.66 -21.82
N SER A 131 -1.89 19.42 -20.51
CA SER A 131 -2.92 18.57 -19.92
C SER A 131 -4.20 19.34 -19.67
N ILE A 132 -5.33 18.62 -19.76
CA ILE A 132 -6.68 19.19 -19.65
C ILE A 132 -7.31 18.94 -18.27
N GLU A 133 -6.91 17.86 -17.58
CA GLU A 133 -7.47 17.46 -16.31
C GLU A 133 -6.48 16.58 -15.55
N SER A 134 -6.50 16.64 -14.20
CA SER A 134 -5.76 15.74 -13.32
C SER A 134 -6.65 15.26 -12.19
N ARG A 135 -6.83 13.93 -12.05
CA ARG A 135 -7.67 13.27 -11.05
C ARG A 135 -6.81 12.53 -10.05
N VAL A 136 -7.03 12.78 -8.76
CA VAL A 136 -6.28 12.17 -7.66
C VAL A 136 -6.69 10.71 -7.50
N LEU A 137 -5.73 9.81 -7.64
CA LEU A 137 -5.91 8.37 -7.45
C LEU A 137 -5.60 7.95 -6.02
N ASP A 138 -4.55 8.52 -5.41
CA ASP A 138 -4.14 8.23 -4.04
C ASP A 138 -3.28 9.36 -3.48
N THR A 139 -3.28 9.47 -2.15
CA THR A 139 -2.42 10.40 -1.40
C THR A 139 -1.88 9.72 -0.15
N GLY A 140 -0.74 10.18 0.33
CA GLY A 140 -0.18 9.67 1.57
C GLY A 140 1.18 10.26 1.88
N THR A 141 1.86 9.68 2.84
CA THR A 141 3.22 10.03 3.22
C THR A 141 4.10 8.78 3.17
N LEU A 142 5.22 8.87 2.49
CA LEU A 142 6.25 7.84 2.49
C LEU A 142 7.44 8.29 3.33
N PHE A 143 7.80 7.48 4.31
CA PHE A 143 9.00 7.67 5.10
C PHE A 143 10.22 7.11 4.36
N LYS A 144 11.42 7.50 4.79
CA LYS A 144 12.69 7.01 4.20
C LYS A 144 12.67 5.50 3.99
N ASN A 145 13.06 5.07 2.82
CA ASN A 145 13.13 3.67 2.36
C ASN A 145 11.79 2.92 2.27
N ASN A 146 10.67 3.55 2.62
CA ASN A 146 9.37 2.90 2.42
C ASN A 146 8.99 2.88 0.94
N THR A 147 8.38 1.77 0.55
CA THR A 147 7.87 1.55 -0.81
C THR A 147 6.35 1.40 -0.77
N LYS A 148 5.66 1.96 -1.76
CA LYS A 148 4.24 1.75 -2.02
C LYS A 148 4.06 1.19 -3.42
N GLU A 149 3.31 0.11 -3.52
CA GLU A 149 2.98 -0.55 -4.79
C GLU A 149 1.60 -0.12 -5.26
N TYR A 150 1.46 -0.02 -6.58
CA TYR A 150 0.21 0.32 -7.25
C TYR A 150 -0.13 -0.68 -8.32
N SER A 151 -1.41 -0.98 -8.41
CA SER A 151 -2.04 -1.66 -9.52
C SER A 151 -3.28 -0.88 -9.96
N ILE A 152 -3.28 -0.38 -11.20
CA ILE A 152 -4.35 0.47 -11.72
C ILE A 152 -5.04 -0.26 -12.86
N ARG A 153 -6.36 -0.31 -12.81
CA ARG A 153 -7.22 -0.78 -13.89
C ARG A 153 -8.15 0.34 -14.32
N LEU A 154 -8.36 0.44 -15.61
CA LEU A 154 -9.18 1.48 -16.22
C LEU A 154 -10.09 0.85 -17.27
N TRP A 155 -11.37 1.20 -17.29
CA TRP A 155 -12.33 0.73 -18.28
C TRP A 155 -13.47 1.71 -18.50
N ILE A 156 -14.21 1.51 -19.60
CA ILE A 156 -15.41 2.30 -19.89
C ILE A 156 -16.55 1.76 -19.02
N ASN A 157 -17.23 2.68 -18.33
CA ASN A 157 -18.38 2.36 -17.50
C ASN A 157 -19.46 1.64 -18.31
N TYR A 158 -20.02 0.56 -17.77
CA TYR A 158 -21.05 -0.27 -18.42
C TYR A 158 -22.27 0.53 -18.91
N ASN A 159 -22.64 1.58 -18.20
CA ASN A 159 -23.81 2.38 -18.53
C ASN A 159 -23.56 3.41 -19.66
N THR A 160 -22.35 3.50 -20.20
CA THR A 160 -22.03 4.42 -21.31
C THR A 160 -22.64 3.90 -22.61
N THR A 161 -23.39 4.73 -23.29
CA THR A 161 -24.03 4.43 -24.57
C THR A 161 -23.28 5.05 -25.75
N LEU A 162 -23.62 4.66 -26.98
CA LEU A 162 -23.06 5.29 -28.18
C LEU A 162 -23.50 6.75 -28.30
N ASP A 163 -24.72 7.08 -27.88
CA ASP A 163 -25.24 8.45 -27.91
C ASP A 163 -24.46 9.34 -26.94
N ASP A 164 -24.04 8.83 -25.76
CA ASP A 164 -23.18 9.54 -24.84
C ASP A 164 -21.84 9.92 -25.47
N LEU A 165 -21.37 9.12 -26.41
CA LEU A 165 -20.13 9.33 -27.16
C LEU A 165 -20.33 10.06 -28.49
N ASN A 166 -21.54 10.59 -28.77
CA ASN A 166 -21.91 11.24 -30.01
C ASN A 166 -21.68 10.38 -31.28
N ASN A 167 -21.72 9.07 -31.13
CA ASN A 167 -21.41 8.11 -32.19
C ASN A 167 -20.03 8.33 -32.85
N GLU A 168 -19.06 8.84 -32.08
CA GLU A 168 -17.69 9.14 -32.54
C GLU A 168 -16.65 8.21 -31.85
N THR A 169 -15.53 8.01 -32.53
CA THR A 169 -14.35 7.39 -31.93
C THR A 169 -13.74 8.33 -30.90
N LYS A 170 -13.66 7.89 -29.65
CA LYS A 170 -13.05 8.66 -28.58
C LYS A 170 -11.60 8.19 -28.30
N VAL A 171 -10.79 9.11 -27.85
CA VAL A 171 -9.37 8.88 -27.53
C VAL A 171 -9.11 9.26 -26.09
N LEU A 172 -8.41 8.40 -25.36
CA LEU A 172 -7.82 8.71 -24.06
C LEU A 172 -6.30 8.74 -24.21
N LYS A 173 -5.70 9.87 -23.87
CA LYS A 173 -4.25 10.03 -23.66
C LYS A 173 -4.05 10.43 -22.23
N SER A 174 -3.27 9.66 -21.48
CA SER A 174 -3.08 9.92 -20.06
C SER A 174 -1.70 9.54 -19.56
N LYS A 175 -1.29 10.12 -18.44
CA LYS A 175 -0.08 9.79 -17.71
C LYS A 175 -0.37 9.70 -16.22
N ILE A 176 0.40 8.89 -15.51
CA ILE A 176 0.43 8.93 -14.05
C ILE A 176 1.44 9.99 -13.64
N ILE A 177 0.99 10.90 -12.80
CA ILE A 177 1.83 11.94 -12.21
C ILE A 177 1.95 11.67 -10.70
N ILE A 178 3.16 11.67 -10.21
CA ILE A 178 3.47 11.55 -8.79
C ILE A 178 4.05 12.89 -8.34
N LYS A 179 3.27 13.65 -7.58
CA LYS A 179 3.74 14.87 -6.92
C LYS A 179 4.26 14.51 -5.54
N GLY A 180 5.41 15.06 -5.16
CA GLY A 180 5.97 14.89 -3.83
C GLY A 180 6.40 16.22 -3.25
N VAL A 181 6.11 16.42 -1.97
CA VAL A 181 6.59 17.56 -1.19
C VAL A 181 7.21 17.07 0.13
N PRO A 182 8.33 17.64 0.57
CA PRO A 182 8.88 17.32 1.90
C PRO A 182 7.81 17.48 2.96
N SER A 183 7.72 16.53 3.86
CA SER A 183 6.76 16.51 4.97
C SER A 183 7.51 16.53 6.28
N ASN A 184 7.01 17.32 7.22
CA ASN A 184 7.49 17.32 8.61
C ASN A 184 6.79 16.23 9.45
N GLU A 185 5.97 15.39 8.84
CA GLU A 185 5.34 14.27 9.54
C GLU A 185 6.41 13.35 10.10
N LYS A 186 6.33 13.12 11.39
CA LYS A 186 7.08 12.04 12.03
C LYS A 186 6.38 10.74 11.69
N GLY A 187 7.16 9.70 11.41
CA GLY A 187 6.63 8.36 11.20
C GLY A 187 5.67 7.98 12.33
N PRO A 188 4.72 7.10 12.07
CA PRO A 188 3.80 6.66 13.10
C PRO A 188 4.61 6.16 14.28
N VAL A 189 4.29 6.67 15.47
CA VAL A 189 4.90 6.16 16.70
C VAL A 189 4.60 4.67 16.75
N VAL A 190 5.61 3.85 16.99
CA VAL A 190 5.53 2.37 16.85
C VAL A 190 4.35 1.78 17.63
N ASN A 191 4.03 2.32 18.82
CA ASN A 191 2.86 1.92 19.59
C ASN A 191 1.53 2.15 18.85
N ASN A 192 1.36 3.30 18.20
CA ASN A 192 0.16 3.61 17.42
C ASN A 192 0.07 2.74 16.16
N TYR A 193 1.19 2.48 15.50
CA TYR A 193 1.25 1.58 14.35
C TYR A 193 0.77 0.16 14.74
N ILE A 194 1.31 -0.40 15.82
CA ILE A 194 0.94 -1.76 16.29
C ILE A 194 -0.51 -1.79 16.75
N ALA A 195 -1.00 -0.76 17.44
CA ALA A 195 -2.39 -0.67 17.87
C ALA A 195 -3.35 -0.66 16.67
N ASN A 196 -3.03 0.08 15.60
CA ASN A 196 -3.80 0.09 14.37
C ASN A 196 -3.72 -1.25 13.61
N LEU A 197 -2.57 -1.92 13.65
CA LEU A 197 -2.42 -3.24 13.03
C LEU A 197 -3.31 -4.27 13.72
N ALA A 198 -3.47 -4.22 15.04
CA ALA A 198 -4.30 -5.14 15.81
C ALA A 198 -5.79 -5.09 15.41
N THR A 199 -6.27 -4.00 14.84
CA THR A 199 -7.64 -3.91 14.32
C THR A 199 -7.86 -4.70 13.02
N LYS A 200 -6.77 -5.10 12.35
CA LYS A 200 -6.78 -5.75 11.04
C LYS A 200 -6.21 -7.17 11.08
N ASP A 201 -5.23 -7.42 11.93
CA ASP A 201 -4.53 -8.70 12.06
C ASP A 201 -4.86 -9.34 13.42
N THR A 202 -5.97 -10.03 13.49
CA THR A 202 -6.42 -10.77 14.69
C THR A 202 -5.81 -12.17 14.79
N VAL A 203 -5.01 -12.59 13.82
CA VAL A 203 -4.32 -13.88 13.83
C VAL A 203 -3.00 -13.78 14.61
N ASN A 204 -2.28 -12.68 14.43
CA ASN A 204 -0.97 -12.47 15.04
C ASN A 204 -1.01 -11.49 16.22
N LEU A 205 -2.12 -10.81 16.46
CA LEU A 205 -2.28 -9.83 17.52
C LEU A 205 -3.56 -10.07 18.32
N ALA A 206 -3.48 -9.92 19.63
CA ALA A 206 -4.59 -10.05 20.56
C ALA A 206 -4.67 -8.85 21.50
N THR A 207 -5.89 -8.54 21.94
CA THR A 207 -6.23 -7.44 22.88
C THR A 207 -7.13 -7.95 24.01
N ASP A 208 -6.94 -9.20 24.42
CA ASP A 208 -7.86 -9.97 25.28
C ASP A 208 -7.48 -9.98 26.77
N ASP A 209 -6.51 -9.15 27.19
CA ASP A 209 -6.18 -9.00 28.59
C ASP A 209 -6.97 -7.87 29.28
N ALA A 210 -6.91 -7.84 30.62
CA ALA A 210 -7.69 -6.88 31.43
C ALA A 210 -7.38 -5.40 31.14
N ASP A 211 -6.17 -5.10 30.66
CA ASP A 211 -5.70 -3.75 30.35
C ASP A 211 -5.86 -3.41 28.87
N ASN A 212 -6.43 -4.30 28.08
CA ASN A 212 -6.52 -4.19 26.61
C ASN A 212 -5.15 -3.91 25.95
N ASN A 213 -4.08 -4.50 26.48
CA ASN A 213 -2.79 -4.41 25.85
C ASN A 213 -2.80 -5.12 24.50
N VAL A 214 -2.15 -4.52 23.50
CA VAL A 214 -1.94 -5.18 22.22
C VAL A 214 -0.74 -6.11 22.32
N ARG A 215 -0.92 -7.41 22.15
CA ARG A 215 0.14 -8.41 22.30
C ARG A 215 0.29 -9.22 21.03
N TYR A 216 1.54 -9.44 20.60
CA TYR A 216 1.81 -10.43 19.58
C TYR A 216 1.60 -11.84 20.12
N ILE A 217 0.86 -12.66 19.36
CA ILE A 217 0.50 -14.04 19.68
C ILE A 217 0.97 -15.00 18.58
N GLY A 218 0.88 -16.30 18.84
CA GLY A 218 1.30 -17.32 17.89
C GLY A 218 2.79 -17.68 18.00
N LYS A 219 3.20 -18.63 17.17
CA LYS A 219 4.56 -19.21 17.21
C LYS A 219 5.61 -18.27 16.60
N ASP A 220 5.26 -17.60 15.51
CA ASP A 220 6.14 -16.70 14.78
C ASP A 220 5.35 -15.58 14.08
N PRO A 221 4.91 -14.57 14.83
CA PRO A 221 4.03 -13.51 14.33
C PRO A 221 4.77 -12.40 13.57
N SER A 222 5.99 -12.63 13.04
CA SER A 222 6.79 -11.63 12.31
C SER A 222 7.02 -10.32 13.08
N ASN A 223 7.26 -10.41 14.39
CA ASN A 223 7.38 -9.27 15.32
C ASN A 223 8.85 -8.85 15.57
N TYR A 224 9.72 -9.06 14.62
CA TYR A 224 11.13 -8.74 14.74
C TYR A 224 11.41 -7.26 14.52
N VAL A 225 12.40 -6.72 15.23
CA VAL A 225 12.88 -5.36 15.12
C VAL A 225 14.39 -5.31 15.34
N TYR A 226 15.08 -4.48 14.57
CA TYR A 226 16.45 -4.13 14.85
C TYR A 226 16.50 -3.06 15.95
N PHE A 227 17.29 -3.30 16.99
CA PHE A 227 17.48 -2.41 18.12
C PHE A 227 18.93 -2.44 18.58
N ASN A 228 19.35 -1.45 19.37
CA ASN A 228 20.73 -1.31 19.85
C ASN A 228 21.74 -1.34 18.68
N CYS A 229 21.48 -0.48 17.66
CA CYS A 229 22.30 -0.42 16.46
C CYS A 229 23.52 0.49 16.66
N SER A 230 24.68 0.08 16.13
CA SER A 230 25.84 0.96 15.97
C SER A 230 25.64 1.98 14.84
N ASP A 231 24.77 1.66 13.88
CA ASP A 231 24.36 2.56 12.80
C ASP A 231 22.85 2.43 12.54
N TYR A 232 22.08 3.43 12.96
CA TYR A 232 20.64 3.52 12.72
C TYR A 232 20.29 4.09 11.33
N THR A 233 21.25 4.59 10.58
CA THR A 233 21.00 5.08 9.21
C THR A 233 20.94 3.92 8.21
N ASN A 234 21.65 2.82 8.52
CA ASN A 234 21.65 1.59 7.74
C ASN A 234 21.55 0.36 8.67
N PRO A 235 20.37 0.07 9.26
CA PRO A 235 20.20 -1.04 10.18
C PRO A 235 20.29 -2.38 9.45
N THR A 236 21.26 -3.19 9.84
CA THR A 236 21.52 -4.55 9.30
C THR A 236 21.77 -5.52 10.45
N ALA A 237 21.83 -6.83 10.16
CA ALA A 237 22.20 -7.84 11.13
C ALA A 237 23.62 -7.64 11.69
N ASP A 238 24.51 -6.97 10.96
CA ASP A 238 25.88 -6.70 11.38
C ASP A 238 26.00 -5.45 12.26
N THR A 239 25.07 -4.50 12.09
CA THR A 239 25.08 -3.22 12.81
C THR A 239 24.09 -3.15 13.97
N CYS A 240 23.16 -4.10 14.08
CA CYS A 240 22.08 -4.10 15.06
C CYS A 240 21.90 -5.45 15.74
N GLU A 241 21.33 -5.43 16.93
CA GLU A 241 20.79 -6.62 17.57
C GLU A 241 19.38 -6.91 17.06
N LEU A 242 19.05 -8.19 16.92
CA LEU A 242 17.68 -8.62 16.61
C LEU A 242 16.87 -8.76 17.90
N TRP A 243 15.76 -8.06 17.99
CA TRP A 243 14.82 -8.10 19.10
C TRP A 243 13.42 -8.48 18.62
N ARG A 244 12.56 -8.89 19.54
CA ARG A 244 11.15 -9.16 19.26
C ARG A 244 10.28 -8.17 20.03
N ILE A 245 9.27 -7.63 19.37
CA ILE A 245 8.23 -6.81 20.01
C ILE A 245 7.24 -7.77 20.70
N ILE A 246 7.08 -7.64 22.01
CA ILE A 246 6.07 -8.39 22.77
C ILE A 246 4.69 -7.79 22.53
N GLY A 247 4.62 -6.46 22.53
CA GLY A 247 3.36 -5.75 22.32
C GLY A 247 3.43 -4.29 22.71
N VAL A 248 2.26 -3.65 22.74
CA VAL A 248 2.04 -2.30 23.27
C VAL A 248 1.26 -2.43 24.58
N PHE A 249 1.85 -1.95 25.65
CA PHE A 249 1.28 -1.99 26.98
C PHE A 249 0.73 -0.61 27.34
N ASN A 250 -0.54 -0.56 27.70
CA ASN A 250 -1.29 0.66 27.95
C ASN A 250 -1.02 1.22 29.34
N ASN A 251 -1.02 2.53 29.47
CA ASN A 251 -0.98 3.26 30.74
C ASN A 251 0.22 2.89 31.65
N VAL A 252 1.34 2.53 31.08
CA VAL A 252 2.56 2.21 31.83
C VAL A 252 3.08 3.46 32.53
N THR A 253 3.27 3.39 33.84
CA THR A 253 3.82 4.52 34.62
C THR A 253 5.34 4.57 34.43
N LYS A 254 5.84 5.68 33.92
CA LYS A 254 7.27 5.95 33.77
C LYS A 254 7.89 6.41 35.07
N GLY A 255 9.23 6.42 35.17
CA GLY A 255 9.97 6.89 36.34
C GLY A 255 9.68 8.32 36.77
N ASN A 256 9.15 9.17 35.87
CA ASN A 256 8.69 10.54 36.16
C ASN A 256 7.21 10.59 36.59
N GLY A 257 6.54 9.47 36.80
CA GLY A 257 5.13 9.36 37.21
C GLY A 257 4.10 9.54 36.07
N LEU A 258 4.51 9.90 34.85
CA LEU A 258 3.60 10.02 33.72
C LEU A 258 3.24 8.64 33.17
N LYS A 259 2.03 8.51 32.66
CA LYS A 259 1.55 7.28 32.03
C LYS A 259 1.59 7.39 30.51
N GLU A 260 2.10 6.38 29.87
CA GLU A 260 2.12 6.28 28.40
C GLU A 260 1.89 4.85 27.93
N ASN A 261 1.48 4.72 26.66
CA ASN A 261 1.44 3.42 25.99
C ASN A 261 2.85 3.12 25.48
N LEU A 262 3.47 2.07 26.00
CA LEU A 262 4.86 1.74 25.70
C LEU A 262 4.97 0.42 24.95
N VAL A 263 5.88 0.38 23.96
CA VAL A 263 6.28 -0.85 23.29
C VAL A 263 7.23 -1.62 24.21
N LYS A 264 6.90 -2.89 24.46
CA LYS A 264 7.79 -3.81 25.17
C LYS A 264 8.50 -4.73 24.18
N ILE A 265 9.82 -4.81 24.31
CA ILE A 265 10.66 -5.65 23.46
C ILE A 265 11.46 -6.62 24.29
N ILE A 266 11.87 -7.73 23.68
CA ILE A 266 12.77 -8.72 24.26
C ILE A 266 13.85 -9.08 23.23
N ARG A 267 15.07 -9.29 23.68
CA ARG A 267 16.15 -9.73 22.81
C ARG A 267 15.85 -11.11 22.23
N ASN A 268 16.07 -11.30 20.93
CA ASN A 268 15.75 -12.55 20.25
C ASN A 268 16.69 -13.69 20.65
N TYR A 269 17.95 -13.39 20.91
CA TYR A 269 18.96 -14.38 21.28
C TYR A 269 19.27 -14.35 22.78
N SER A 270 19.51 -15.51 23.34
CA SER A 270 19.95 -15.64 24.73
C SER A 270 21.28 -14.94 24.98
N LEU A 271 21.43 -14.33 26.15
CA LEU A 271 22.71 -13.79 26.62
C LEU A 271 23.65 -14.88 27.08
N GLY A 272 23.21 -16.13 27.19
CA GLY A 272 23.94 -17.25 27.70
C GLY A 272 23.28 -17.86 28.94
N ASN A 273 24.02 -18.75 29.60
CA ASN A 273 23.60 -19.40 30.84
C ASN A 273 24.21 -18.65 32.03
N TYR A 274 23.37 -18.17 32.92
CA TYR A 274 23.79 -17.49 34.13
C TYR A 274 23.19 -18.17 35.33
N SER A 275 23.98 -18.22 36.41
CA SER A 275 23.46 -18.67 37.69
C SER A 275 22.49 -17.66 38.25
N TRP A 276 21.34 -18.12 38.76
CA TRP A 276 20.37 -17.27 39.44
C TRP A 276 21.00 -16.53 40.60
N ASP A 277 21.63 -17.30 41.48
CA ASP A 277 22.41 -16.80 42.59
C ASP A 277 23.49 -17.82 42.98
N TYR A 278 24.60 -17.35 43.54
CA TYR A 278 25.63 -18.18 44.13
C TYR A 278 26.32 -17.42 45.26
N LYS A 279 26.71 -18.14 46.29
CA LYS A 279 27.47 -17.57 47.38
C LYS A 279 28.94 -17.43 46.99
N LYS A 280 29.42 -16.22 46.81
CA LYS A 280 30.82 -15.90 46.59
C LYS A 280 31.37 -15.12 47.79
N ASN A 281 32.40 -15.61 48.45
CA ASN A 281 33.11 -14.93 49.54
C ASN A 281 32.22 -14.44 50.69
N GLY A 282 31.21 -15.22 51.06
CA GLY A 282 30.35 -14.88 52.17
C GLY A 282 29.17 -13.94 51.88
N VAL A 283 29.00 -13.53 50.65
CA VAL A 283 27.82 -12.78 50.19
C VAL A 283 26.73 -13.76 49.84
N GLY A 284 25.52 -13.53 50.32
CA GLY A 284 24.34 -14.37 50.16
C GLY A 284 23.75 -14.80 51.52
N SER A 285 22.45 -14.96 51.58
CA SER A 285 21.70 -15.23 52.82
C SER A 285 21.71 -16.68 53.27
N SER A 286 22.22 -17.59 52.44
CA SER A 286 22.18 -19.03 52.73
C SER A 286 23.43 -19.54 53.49
N THR A 287 23.24 -20.28 54.58
CA THR A 287 24.26 -20.97 55.30
C THR A 287 24.84 -22.19 54.54
N THR A 288 24.23 -22.56 53.40
CA THR A 288 24.49 -23.80 52.67
C THR A 288 25.16 -23.62 51.31
N ASN A 289 25.65 -22.48 50.95
CA ASN A 289 26.27 -22.17 49.63
C ASN A 289 25.35 -22.29 48.41
N TYR A 290 24.03 -22.36 48.57
CA TYR A 290 23.08 -22.51 47.46
C TYR A 290 22.48 -21.15 46.99
N GLY A 291 22.93 -20.04 47.54
CA GLY A 291 22.40 -18.72 47.24
C GLY A 291 21.01 -18.49 47.79
N SER A 292 20.39 -17.36 47.44
CA SER A 292 19.03 -16.97 47.80
C SER A 292 18.08 -17.26 46.64
N ASN A 293 16.87 -17.71 46.96
CA ASN A 293 15.77 -17.79 45.97
C ASN A 293 14.97 -16.49 45.88
N ASP A 294 15.43 -15.42 46.53
CA ASP A 294 14.86 -14.09 46.44
C ASP A 294 15.49 -13.31 45.30
N TRP A 295 14.65 -12.75 44.41
CA TRP A 295 15.11 -11.95 43.28
C TRP A 295 15.92 -10.73 43.75
N SER A 296 15.46 -10.02 44.76
CA SER A 296 16.07 -8.80 45.27
C SER A 296 17.53 -8.99 45.78
N ASP A 297 17.87 -10.21 46.19
CA ASP A 297 19.17 -10.58 46.72
C ASP A 297 20.02 -11.39 45.73
N SER A 298 19.50 -11.66 44.54
CA SER A 298 20.16 -12.55 43.60
C SER A 298 21.31 -11.86 42.83
N GLN A 299 22.36 -12.62 42.54
CA GLN A 299 23.48 -12.14 41.70
C GLN A 299 22.99 -11.78 40.29
N LEU A 300 21.99 -12.48 39.77
CA LEU A 300 21.41 -12.20 38.47
C LEU A 300 20.72 -10.85 38.46
N MET A 301 19.97 -10.49 39.53
CA MET A 301 19.36 -9.19 39.69
C MET A 301 20.39 -8.07 39.69
N MET A 302 21.45 -8.22 40.50
CA MET A 302 22.52 -7.21 40.57
C MET A 302 23.29 -7.03 39.27
N MET A 303 23.42 -8.12 38.46
CA MET A 303 24.04 -8.03 37.15
C MET A 303 23.14 -7.30 36.12
N LEU A 304 21.81 -7.52 36.19
CA LEU A 304 20.85 -6.95 35.23
C LEU A 304 20.42 -5.51 35.60
N ASN A 305 20.61 -5.14 36.88
CA ASN A 305 20.27 -3.79 37.41
C ASN A 305 21.46 -3.22 38.19
N PRO A 306 22.56 -2.89 37.48
CA PRO A 306 23.79 -2.40 38.09
C PRO A 306 23.66 -1.03 38.75
#